data_8e05adbab203aa56ed3628b5b942af5a
#
_entry.id   8e05adbab203aa56ed3628b5b942af5a
#
_cell.length_a   1.000
_cell.length_b   1.000
_cell.length_c   1.000
_cell.angle_alpha   90.00
_cell.angle_beta   90.00
_cell.angle_gamma   90.00
#
_symmetry.space_group_name_H-M   'P 1'
#
loop_
_entity.id
_entity.type
_entity.pdbx_description
1 polymer ?
#
loop_
_entity_poly.entity_id
_entity_poly.type
_entity_poly.pdbx_seq_one_letter_code
_entity_poly.pdbx_strand_id
1 'polypeptide(L)'
;MIDVNLKKILLVVACAVFEPGGKVLLSCRPKDKSHGEFWEFPGGKIEDGETPEEALTRELFEELAIVVKPFSLVPLTFISHPYEKFHLLMPFFVFHCFEGIPQSCEGQQLQWVALDDLQNYSMLPADLSLISFLRKHALHM
;
A
#
# COMPACT_ATOMS: atom_id res chain seq x y z
N MET A 1 -24.20 -25.30 -6.55
CA MET A 1 -24.63 -24.35 -7.58
C MET A 1 -23.50 -23.37 -7.87
N ILE A 2 -23.27 -23.08 -9.11
CA ILE A 2 -22.22 -22.13 -9.51
C ILE A 2 -22.83 -20.74 -9.59
N ASP A 3 -22.23 -19.80 -8.89
CA ASP A 3 -22.62 -18.40 -8.99
C ASP A 3 -21.95 -17.80 -10.21
N VAL A 4 -22.73 -17.52 -11.25
CA VAL A 4 -22.22 -16.94 -12.49
C VAL A 4 -21.87 -15.45 -12.37
N ASN A 5 -22.18 -14.83 -11.23
CA ASN A 5 -21.93 -13.44 -10.98
C ASN A 5 -20.73 -13.20 -10.06
N LEU A 6 -19.87 -14.20 -9.90
CA LEU A 6 -18.66 -14.06 -9.10
C LEU A 6 -17.78 -12.93 -9.65
N LYS A 7 -17.43 -12.01 -8.76
CA LYS A 7 -16.53 -10.93 -9.12
C LYS A 7 -15.13 -11.47 -9.34
N LYS A 8 -14.41 -10.84 -10.26
CA LYS A 8 -12.99 -11.13 -10.46
C LYS A 8 -12.22 -10.66 -9.22
N ILE A 9 -11.27 -11.48 -8.79
CA ILE A 9 -10.35 -11.10 -7.72
C ILE A 9 -9.22 -10.29 -8.32
N LEU A 10 -9.01 -9.09 -7.79
CA LEU A 10 -7.90 -8.23 -8.17
C LEU A 10 -6.81 -8.35 -7.10
N LEU A 11 -5.64 -8.84 -7.50
CA LEU A 11 -4.49 -8.98 -6.61
C LEU A 11 -3.63 -7.72 -6.67
N VAL A 12 -3.52 -7.06 -5.52
CA VAL A 12 -2.72 -5.85 -5.35
C VAL A 12 -1.88 -6.05 -4.10
N VAL A 13 -0.69 -5.51 -4.07
CA VAL A 13 0.17 -5.52 -2.89
C VAL A 13 0.43 -4.09 -2.45
N ALA A 14 0.51 -3.84 -1.15
CA ALA A 14 0.80 -2.52 -0.62
C ALA A 14 1.62 -2.62 0.66
N CYS A 15 2.11 -1.48 1.14
CA CYS A 15 2.99 -1.47 2.30
C CYS A 15 2.93 -0.16 3.06
N ALA A 16 3.35 -0.22 4.33
CA ALA A 16 3.69 0.95 5.10
C ALA A 16 5.22 1.09 5.14
N VAL A 17 5.73 2.17 4.58
CA VAL A 17 7.15 2.53 4.65
C VAL A 17 7.32 3.39 5.90
N PHE A 18 8.09 2.89 6.87
CA PHE A 18 8.33 3.64 8.11
C PHE A 18 9.66 4.40 8.03
N GLU A 19 9.64 5.67 8.42
CA GLU A 19 10.86 6.41 8.68
C GLU A 19 11.29 6.19 10.14
N PRO A 20 12.53 6.56 10.52
CA PRO A 20 13.02 6.37 11.89
C PRO A 20 12.15 7.01 12.97
N GLY A 21 11.44 8.09 12.66
CA GLY A 21 10.54 8.76 13.60
C GLY A 21 9.18 8.11 13.77
N GLY A 22 8.91 7.02 13.06
CA GLY A 22 7.64 6.29 13.17
C GLY A 22 6.53 6.76 12.25
N LYS A 23 6.78 7.76 11.40
CA LYS A 23 5.81 8.17 10.39
C LYS A 23 5.80 7.21 9.22
N VAL A 24 4.68 7.13 8.54
CA VAL A 24 4.52 6.29 7.34
C VAL A 24 4.31 7.16 6.11
N LEU A 25 4.72 6.63 4.97
CA LEU A 25 4.61 7.35 3.70
C LEU A 25 3.26 7.09 3.04
N LEU A 26 2.59 8.17 2.68
CA LEU A 26 1.38 8.12 1.86
C LEU A 26 1.65 8.83 0.53
N SER A 27 0.94 8.40 -0.50
CA SER A 27 0.96 9.06 -1.80
C SER A 27 -0.46 9.42 -2.23
N CYS A 28 -0.56 10.51 -3.00
CA CYS A 28 -1.83 10.97 -3.52
C CYS A 28 -1.70 11.15 -5.02
N ARG A 29 -2.54 10.46 -5.78
CA ARG A 29 -2.51 10.52 -7.24
C ARG A 29 -2.88 11.92 -7.74
N PRO A 30 -2.38 12.33 -8.92
CA PRO A 30 -2.81 13.57 -9.53
C PRO A 30 -4.33 13.58 -9.73
N LYS A 31 -4.95 14.76 -9.67
CA LYS A 31 -6.40 14.92 -9.77
C LYS A 31 -7.00 14.36 -11.07
N ASP A 32 -6.22 14.35 -12.14
CA ASP A 32 -6.66 13.86 -13.46
C ASP A 32 -6.57 12.35 -13.60
N LYS A 33 -6.12 11.63 -12.56
CA LYS A 33 -6.03 10.17 -12.57
C LYS A 33 -7.19 9.54 -11.82
N SER A 34 -7.43 8.25 -12.10
CA SER A 34 -8.40 7.46 -11.36
C SER A 34 -8.07 7.49 -9.88
N HIS A 35 -9.07 7.74 -9.04
CA HIS A 35 -8.93 7.90 -7.60
C HIS A 35 -7.99 9.05 -7.21
N GLY A 36 -7.91 10.09 -8.05
CA GLY A 36 -7.19 11.32 -7.72
C GLY A 36 -7.77 11.94 -6.46
N GLU A 37 -6.91 12.62 -5.68
CA GLU A 37 -7.23 13.26 -4.40
C GLU A 37 -7.40 12.29 -3.23
N PHE A 38 -7.43 10.98 -3.45
CA PHE A 38 -7.35 10.01 -2.36
C PHE A 38 -5.90 9.70 -2.06
N TRP A 39 -5.59 9.62 -0.77
CA TRP A 39 -4.28 9.21 -0.30
C TRP A 39 -4.26 7.70 -0.14
N GLU A 40 -3.13 7.08 -0.44
CA GLU A 40 -2.99 5.64 -0.41
C GLU A 40 -1.61 5.21 0.06
N PHE A 41 -1.53 3.97 0.52
CA PHE A 41 -0.25 3.34 0.81
C PHE A 41 0.40 2.93 -0.51
N PRO A 42 1.74 3.06 -0.62
CA PRO A 42 2.43 2.65 -1.85
C PRO A 42 2.23 1.18 -2.18
N GLY A 43 2.17 0.87 -3.46
CA GLY A 43 2.00 -0.49 -3.94
C GLY A 43 1.45 -0.51 -5.35
N GLY A 44 0.96 -1.67 -5.76
CA GLY A 44 0.41 -1.83 -7.09
C GLY A 44 -0.02 -3.26 -7.38
N LYS A 45 -0.38 -3.51 -8.63
CA LYS A 45 -0.85 -4.83 -9.06
C LYS A 45 0.27 -5.86 -9.04
N ILE A 46 -0.09 -7.07 -8.63
CA ILE A 46 0.81 -8.23 -8.74
C ILE A 46 0.64 -8.78 -10.15
N GLU A 47 1.74 -8.83 -10.90
CA GLU A 47 1.72 -9.33 -12.26
C GLU A 47 1.91 -10.86 -12.29
N ASP A 48 1.53 -11.47 -13.41
CA ASP A 48 1.67 -12.92 -13.58
C ASP A 48 3.12 -13.33 -13.37
N GLY A 49 3.30 -14.38 -12.57
CA GLY A 49 4.63 -14.91 -12.28
C GLY A 49 5.38 -14.22 -11.17
N GLU A 50 4.83 -13.15 -10.61
CA GLU A 50 5.45 -12.46 -9.47
C GLU A 50 4.88 -12.97 -8.15
N THR A 51 5.75 -13.07 -7.13
CA THR A 51 5.26 -13.17 -5.76
C THR A 51 4.83 -11.77 -5.29
N PRO A 52 4.03 -11.66 -4.23
CA PRO A 52 3.68 -10.35 -3.67
C PRO A 52 4.91 -9.51 -3.32
N GLU A 53 5.95 -10.15 -2.78
CA GLU A 53 7.18 -9.46 -2.40
C GLU A 53 7.92 -8.93 -3.63
N GLU A 54 8.00 -9.73 -4.70
CA GLU A 54 8.61 -9.28 -5.95
C GLU A 54 7.85 -8.12 -6.56
N ALA A 55 6.53 -8.20 -6.58
CA ALA A 55 5.69 -7.12 -7.10
C ALA A 55 5.90 -5.84 -6.32
N LEU A 56 5.94 -5.95 -4.98
CA LEU A 56 6.11 -4.77 -4.14
C LEU A 56 7.47 -4.11 -4.32
N THR A 57 8.55 -4.90 -4.37
CA THR A 57 9.88 -4.32 -4.59
C THR A 57 9.98 -3.63 -5.94
N ARG A 58 9.36 -4.19 -6.97
CA ARG A 58 9.29 -3.58 -8.30
C ARG A 58 8.50 -2.26 -8.27
N GLU A 59 7.32 -2.27 -7.68
CA GLU A 59 6.47 -1.08 -7.60
C GLU A 59 7.13 0.05 -6.82
N LEU A 60 7.79 -0.28 -5.72
CA LEU A 60 8.47 0.73 -4.91
C LEU A 60 9.63 1.38 -5.66
N PHE A 61 10.35 0.61 -6.45
CA PHE A 61 11.41 1.17 -7.30
C PHE A 61 10.82 2.07 -8.39
N GLU A 62 9.78 1.62 -9.07
CA GLU A 62 9.15 2.37 -10.15
C GLU A 62 8.49 3.67 -9.65
N GLU A 63 7.77 3.59 -8.53
CA GLU A 63 6.99 4.73 -8.03
C GLU A 63 7.81 5.71 -7.21
N LEU A 64 8.78 5.21 -6.45
CA LEU A 64 9.45 6.00 -5.40
C LEU A 64 10.97 6.01 -5.52
N ALA A 65 11.55 5.26 -6.44
CA ALA A 65 13.00 5.12 -6.60
C ALA A 65 13.72 4.64 -5.34
N ILE A 66 13.06 3.82 -4.53
CA ILE A 66 13.69 3.19 -3.38
C ILE A 66 13.91 1.70 -3.64
N VAL A 67 14.97 1.16 -3.03
CA VAL A 67 15.32 -0.25 -3.15
C VAL A 67 15.07 -0.94 -1.82
N VAL A 68 14.21 -1.95 -1.85
CA VAL A 68 13.86 -2.74 -0.67
C VAL A 68 14.17 -4.20 -0.96
N LYS A 69 14.87 -4.84 -0.05
CA LYS A 69 15.18 -6.26 -0.21
C LYS A 69 13.96 -7.08 0.25
N PRO A 70 13.60 -8.14 -0.49
CA PRO A 70 12.41 -8.95 -0.12
C PRO A 70 12.42 -9.44 1.32
N PHE A 71 13.58 -9.79 1.87
CA PHE A 71 13.66 -10.26 3.26
C PHE A 71 13.43 -9.17 4.31
N SER A 72 13.44 -7.90 3.89
CA SER A 72 13.13 -6.78 4.79
C SER A 72 11.63 -6.54 4.93
N LEU A 73 10.82 -7.15 4.07
CA LEU A 73 9.38 -7.01 4.08
C LEU A 73 8.77 -7.92 5.14
N VAL A 74 8.00 -7.34 6.05
CA VAL A 74 7.34 -8.09 7.13
C VAL A 74 5.85 -8.14 6.85
N PRO A 75 5.24 -9.32 6.67
CA PRO A 75 3.79 -9.40 6.46
C PRO A 75 3.06 -8.91 7.69
N LEU A 76 2.12 -8.00 7.51
CA LEU A 76 1.31 -7.49 8.61
C LEU A 76 -0.09 -8.11 8.59
N THR A 77 -0.73 -8.05 7.45
CA THR A 77 -2.10 -8.52 7.29
C THR A 77 -2.41 -8.65 5.80
N PHE A 78 -3.63 -9.00 5.48
CA PHE A 78 -4.15 -8.83 4.13
C PHE A 78 -5.53 -8.21 4.22
N ILE A 79 -5.93 -7.54 3.16
CA ILE A 79 -7.26 -6.94 3.06
C ILE A 79 -8.05 -7.71 2.00
N SER A 80 -9.28 -8.05 2.32
CA SER A 80 -10.22 -8.66 1.41
C SER A 80 -11.44 -7.75 1.39
N HIS A 81 -11.66 -7.03 0.29
CA HIS A 81 -12.69 -6.00 0.25
C HIS A 81 -13.50 -6.08 -1.04
N PRO A 82 -14.84 -6.16 -0.93
CA PRO A 82 -15.70 -6.18 -2.12
C PRO A 82 -15.97 -4.77 -2.63
N TYR A 83 -15.42 -4.45 -3.81
CA TYR A 83 -15.84 -3.28 -4.57
C TYR A 83 -16.93 -3.69 -5.55
N GLU A 84 -17.56 -2.72 -6.18
CA GLU A 84 -18.69 -3.03 -7.06
C GLU A 84 -18.31 -3.95 -8.22
N LYS A 85 -17.17 -3.68 -8.86
CA LYS A 85 -16.77 -4.40 -10.09
C LYS A 85 -15.76 -5.52 -9.85
N PHE A 86 -15.16 -5.60 -8.68
CA PHE A 86 -14.15 -6.61 -8.38
C PHE A 86 -14.05 -6.82 -6.89
N HIS A 87 -13.41 -7.92 -6.52
CA HIS A 87 -13.06 -8.19 -5.12
C HIS A 87 -11.56 -7.96 -4.96
N LEU A 88 -11.19 -7.02 -4.10
CA LEU A 88 -9.78 -6.71 -3.83
C LEU A 88 -9.21 -7.71 -2.83
N LEU A 89 -8.07 -8.30 -3.18
CA LEU A 89 -7.27 -9.09 -2.24
C LEU A 89 -5.87 -8.47 -2.21
N MET A 90 -5.50 -7.93 -1.06
CA MET A 90 -4.29 -7.12 -0.94
C MET A 90 -3.43 -7.56 0.25
N PRO A 91 -2.35 -8.33 0.01
CA PRO A 91 -1.32 -8.53 1.03
C PRO A 91 -0.69 -7.20 1.41
N PHE A 92 -0.46 -6.99 2.70
CA PHE A 92 0.07 -5.73 3.21
C PHE A 92 1.28 -5.99 4.08
N PHE A 93 2.39 -5.32 3.73
CA PHE A 93 3.68 -5.47 4.40
C PHE A 93 4.08 -4.19 5.09
N VAL A 94 4.99 -4.33 6.07
CA VAL A 94 5.63 -3.17 6.69
C VAL A 94 7.14 -3.34 6.58
N PHE A 95 7.88 -2.25 6.52
CA PHE A 95 9.34 -2.29 6.55
C PHE A 95 9.90 -0.95 7.00
N HIS A 96 11.13 -1.01 7.55
CA HIS A 96 11.85 0.16 8.05
C HIS A 96 13.17 0.39 7.32
N CYS A 97 13.69 -0.64 6.66
CA CYS A 97 15.00 -0.60 6.02
C CYS A 97 14.86 -0.57 4.51
N PHE A 98 15.44 0.46 3.89
CA PHE A 98 15.45 0.60 2.44
C PHE A 98 16.59 1.53 2.03
N GLU A 99 16.97 1.46 0.76
CA GLU A 99 17.98 2.34 0.18
C GLU A 99 17.32 3.42 -0.65
N GLY A 100 17.86 4.63 -0.57
CA GLY A 100 17.38 5.78 -1.32
C GLY A 100 16.44 6.66 -0.51
N ILE A 101 16.07 7.77 -1.11
CA ILE A 101 15.10 8.71 -0.55
C ILE A 101 13.87 8.68 -1.45
N PRO A 102 12.67 8.43 -0.89
CA PRO A 102 11.47 8.37 -1.72
C PRO A 102 11.29 9.62 -2.57
N GLN A 103 11.04 9.41 -3.84
CA GLN A 103 10.83 10.46 -4.83
C GLN A 103 9.52 10.22 -5.55
N SER A 104 8.87 11.32 -5.96
CA SER A 104 7.67 11.23 -6.77
C SER A 104 8.03 10.95 -8.21
N CYS A 105 8.04 9.69 -8.61
CA CYS A 105 8.42 9.28 -9.97
C CYS A 105 7.24 9.30 -10.94
N GLU A 106 6.02 9.46 -10.46
CA GLU A 106 4.81 9.38 -11.28
C GLU A 106 3.89 10.60 -11.11
N GLY A 107 4.46 11.72 -10.66
CA GLY A 107 3.70 12.95 -10.48
C GLY A 107 2.80 12.97 -9.26
N GLN A 108 2.86 11.95 -8.42
CA GLN A 108 2.06 11.87 -7.20
C GLN A 108 2.64 12.78 -6.11
N GLN A 109 1.78 13.23 -5.21
CA GLN A 109 2.22 13.90 -3.99
C GLN A 109 2.65 12.85 -2.98
N LEU A 110 3.67 13.17 -2.18
CA LEU A 110 4.15 12.30 -1.11
C LEU A 110 4.08 13.04 0.22
N GLN A 111 3.72 12.32 1.28
CA GLN A 111 3.64 12.89 2.62
C GLN A 111 4.00 11.84 3.66
N TRP A 112 4.90 12.20 4.57
CA TRP A 112 5.16 11.43 5.77
C TRP A 112 4.10 11.79 6.80
N VAL A 113 3.39 10.79 7.34
CA VAL A 113 2.23 11.01 8.19
C VAL A 113 2.38 10.21 9.48
N ALA A 114 2.18 10.87 10.62
CA ALA A 114 2.13 10.18 11.89
C ALA A 114 0.92 9.25 11.94
N LEU A 115 1.04 8.11 12.60
CA LEU A 115 -0.04 7.13 12.65
C LEU A 115 -1.34 7.73 13.21
N ASP A 116 -1.23 8.62 14.19
CA ASP A 116 -2.40 9.27 14.79
C ASP A 116 -3.09 10.26 13.84
N ASP A 117 -2.41 10.68 12.78
CA ASP A 117 -2.96 11.63 11.82
C ASP A 117 -3.53 10.96 10.57
N LEU A 118 -3.35 9.65 10.42
CA LEU A 118 -3.84 8.92 9.23
C LEU A 118 -5.34 9.10 9.01
N GLN A 119 -6.10 9.16 10.08
CA GLN A 119 -7.56 9.33 10.02
C GLN A 119 -7.98 10.66 9.41
N ASN A 120 -7.07 11.63 9.31
CA ASN A 120 -7.36 12.95 8.74
C ASN A 120 -7.16 12.99 7.22
N TYR A 121 -6.74 11.89 6.64
CA TYR A 121 -6.50 11.80 5.19
C TYR A 121 -7.63 11.02 4.53
N SER A 122 -8.09 11.50 3.38
CA SER A 122 -9.12 10.81 2.60
C SER A 122 -8.53 9.57 1.96
N MET A 123 -9.03 8.40 2.33
CA MET A 123 -8.56 7.12 1.80
C MET A 123 -9.73 6.27 1.33
N LEU A 124 -9.45 5.34 0.42
CA LEU A 124 -10.42 4.33 0.04
C LEU A 124 -10.66 3.34 1.18
N PRO A 125 -11.84 2.70 1.22
CA PRO A 125 -12.20 1.81 2.34
C PRO A 125 -11.17 0.74 2.66
N ALA A 126 -10.56 0.12 1.66
CA ALA A 126 -9.55 -0.90 1.89
C ALA A 126 -8.35 -0.34 2.67
N ASP A 127 -7.90 0.87 2.34
CA ASP A 127 -6.77 1.48 3.03
C ASP A 127 -7.13 1.95 4.44
N LEU A 128 -8.36 2.44 4.63
CA LEU A 128 -8.83 2.86 5.95
C LEU A 128 -8.78 1.72 6.96
N SER A 129 -9.08 0.50 6.52
CA SER A 129 -9.07 -0.66 7.42
C SER A 129 -7.68 -1.03 7.91
N LEU A 130 -6.62 -0.54 7.26
CA LEU A 130 -5.24 -0.82 7.65
C LEU A 130 -4.78 -0.02 8.88
N ILE A 131 -5.45 1.09 9.18
CA ILE A 131 -5.00 2.00 10.25
C ILE A 131 -4.92 1.28 11.60
N SER A 132 -5.94 0.47 11.94
CA SER A 132 -5.94 -0.25 13.21
C SER A 132 -4.81 -1.28 13.30
N PHE A 133 -4.51 -1.95 12.19
CA PHE A 133 -3.40 -2.91 12.16
C PHE A 133 -2.06 -2.20 12.36
N LEU A 134 -1.88 -1.05 11.74
CA LEU A 134 -0.65 -0.27 11.88
C LEU A 134 -0.46 0.23 13.31
N ARG A 135 -1.52 0.68 13.95
CA ARG A 135 -1.46 1.12 15.35
C ARG A 135 -1.07 -0.02 16.28
N LYS A 136 -1.65 -1.20 16.07
CA LYS A 136 -1.28 -2.38 16.86
C LYS A 136 0.17 -2.77 16.63
N HIS A 137 0.63 -2.72 15.39
CA HIS A 137 2.02 -3.02 15.05
C HIS A 137 2.97 -2.06 15.79
N ALA A 138 2.65 -0.78 15.81
CA ALA A 138 3.48 0.25 16.46
C ALA A 138 3.62 0.02 17.97
N LEU A 139 2.62 -0.58 18.62
CA LEU A 139 2.69 -0.88 20.05
C LEU A 139 3.70 -1.98 20.37
N HIS A 140 4.12 -2.76 19.36
CA HIS A 140 5.06 -3.87 19.54
C HIS A 140 6.40 -3.63 18.86
N MET A 141 6.63 -2.41 18.43
CA MET A 141 7.91 -2.03 17.81
C MET A 141 9.00 -1.77 18.85
#